data_9a1a94ab7b458e3dea7887230b890554
#
_entry.id   9a1a94ab7b458e3dea7887230b890554
#
_cell.length_a   1.000
_cell.length_b   1.000
_cell.length_c   1.000
_cell.angle_alpha   90.00
_cell.angle_beta   90.00
_cell.angle_gamma   90.00
#
_symmetry.space_group_name_H-M   'P 1'
#
loop_
_entity.id
_entity.type
_entity.pdbx_description
1 polymer ?
#
loop_
_entity_poly.entity_id
_entity_poly.type
_entity_poly.pdbx_seq_one_letter_code
_entity_poly.pdbx_strand_id
1 'polypeptide(L)'
;MKIKDKVYCKDIGIYSGQLTKRKNYIVEEKNAENIRIWNDEGRLKWYSDFYFSLNNEPEITSIHIDDEIENIESDAIEVSIEFSDKTKYGMTFTTPQYLDKILDKESYFSSKHFMIIKYLTEESIKSTALKLDEQNELIENCKKYE
;
A
#
# COMPACT_ATOMS: atom_id res chain seq x y z
N MET A 1 -19.26 -10.97 11.69
CA MET A 1 -19.21 -11.86 10.49
C MET A 1 -20.00 -13.12 10.76
N LYS A 2 -20.78 -13.54 9.79
CA LYS A 2 -21.62 -14.73 9.86
C LYS A 2 -21.39 -15.60 8.64
N ILE A 3 -21.78 -16.88 8.70
CA ILE A 3 -21.75 -17.78 7.55
C ILE A 3 -22.57 -17.17 6.41
N LYS A 4 -22.03 -17.22 5.19
CA LYS A 4 -22.55 -16.64 3.94
C LYS A 4 -22.43 -15.11 3.84
N ASP A 5 -21.87 -14.43 4.84
CA ASP A 5 -21.51 -13.01 4.68
C ASP A 5 -20.45 -12.84 3.60
N LYS A 6 -20.57 -11.74 2.86
CA LYS A 6 -19.51 -11.26 1.99
C LYS A 6 -18.55 -10.45 2.84
N VAL A 7 -17.27 -10.81 2.83
CA VAL A 7 -16.21 -10.10 3.53
C VAL A 7 -15.15 -9.64 2.54
N TYR A 8 -14.46 -8.58 2.88
CA TYR A 8 -13.39 -8.02 2.05
C TYR A 8 -12.05 -8.18 2.75
N CYS A 9 -11.04 -8.60 2.02
CA CYS A 9 -9.69 -8.67 2.57
C CYS A 9 -9.15 -7.25 2.79
N LYS A 10 -8.79 -6.93 4.02
CA LYS A 10 -8.18 -5.64 4.39
C LYS A 10 -6.68 -5.74 4.60
N ASP A 11 -6.18 -6.95 4.84
CA ASP A 11 -4.77 -7.21 5.08
C ASP A 11 -4.45 -8.62 4.57
N ILE A 12 -3.45 -8.74 3.70
CA ILE A 12 -3.05 -10.04 3.19
C ILE A 12 -2.07 -10.76 4.13
N GLY A 13 -1.46 -10.04 5.07
CA GLY A 13 -0.47 -10.60 5.98
C GLY A 13 0.63 -11.36 5.24
N ILE A 14 0.84 -12.61 5.65
CA ILE A 14 1.80 -13.51 5.00
C ILE A 14 1.20 -14.31 3.85
N TYR A 15 -0.06 -14.05 3.49
CA TYR A 15 -0.83 -14.89 2.55
C TYR A 15 -0.82 -14.36 1.11
N SER A 16 0.33 -13.82 0.67
CA SER A 16 0.52 -13.43 -0.74
C SER A 16 0.21 -14.62 -1.67
N GLY A 17 -0.58 -14.37 -2.72
CA GLY A 17 -1.03 -15.41 -3.64
C GLY A 17 -2.28 -16.17 -3.17
N GLN A 18 -2.63 -16.11 -1.89
CA GLN A 18 -3.83 -16.73 -1.34
C GLN A 18 -4.97 -15.74 -1.13
N LEU A 19 -4.62 -14.50 -0.78
CA LEU A 19 -5.56 -13.40 -0.56
C LEU A 19 -5.16 -12.20 -1.40
N THR A 20 -6.16 -11.42 -1.81
CA THR A 20 -5.97 -10.15 -2.53
C THR A 20 -6.68 -9.05 -1.76
N LYS A 21 -5.97 -7.99 -1.43
CA LYS A 21 -6.55 -6.83 -0.73
C LYS A 21 -7.74 -6.27 -1.50
N ARG A 22 -8.80 -5.95 -0.81
CA ARG A 22 -10.08 -5.42 -1.32
C ARG A 22 -10.93 -6.44 -2.09
N LYS A 23 -10.43 -7.62 -2.37
CA LYS A 23 -11.24 -8.68 -2.97
C LYS A 23 -12.24 -9.20 -1.96
N ASN A 24 -13.44 -9.56 -2.43
CA ASN A 24 -14.45 -10.15 -1.58
C ASN A 24 -14.36 -11.66 -1.57
N TYR A 25 -14.77 -12.25 -0.45
CA TYR A 25 -14.86 -13.68 -0.22
C TYR A 25 -16.15 -13.98 0.54
N ILE A 26 -16.64 -15.19 0.40
CA ILE A 26 -17.85 -15.63 1.12
C ILE A 26 -17.42 -16.48 2.31
N VAL A 27 -17.95 -16.19 3.48
CA VAL A 27 -17.70 -16.99 4.69
C VAL A 27 -18.47 -18.32 4.57
N GLU A 28 -17.74 -19.42 4.41
CA GLU A 28 -18.33 -20.75 4.31
C GLU A 28 -18.52 -21.39 5.69
N GLU A 29 -17.57 -21.20 6.58
CA GLU A 29 -17.64 -21.67 7.97
C GLU A 29 -17.03 -20.63 8.87
N LYS A 30 -17.40 -20.68 10.16
CA LYS A 30 -16.91 -19.73 11.15
C LYS A 30 -16.73 -20.39 12.50
N ASN A 31 -15.67 -20.02 13.23
CA ASN A 31 -15.53 -20.25 14.67
C ASN A 31 -15.31 -18.90 15.38
N ALA A 32 -14.83 -18.90 16.64
CA ALA A 32 -14.74 -17.67 17.45
C ALA A 32 -13.90 -16.56 16.80
N GLU A 33 -12.74 -16.91 16.24
CA GLU A 33 -11.75 -15.94 15.75
C GLU A 33 -11.36 -16.17 14.28
N ASN A 34 -11.89 -17.19 13.64
CA ASN A 34 -11.50 -17.56 12.29
C ASN A 34 -12.72 -17.74 11.39
N ILE A 35 -12.50 -17.49 10.12
CA ILE A 35 -13.46 -17.77 9.05
C ILE A 35 -12.82 -18.73 8.04
N ARG A 36 -13.64 -19.54 7.40
CA ARG A 36 -13.21 -20.44 6.34
C ARG A 36 -13.77 -19.96 5.01
N ILE A 37 -12.87 -19.76 4.07
CA ILE A 37 -13.20 -19.21 2.75
C ILE A 37 -12.48 -19.99 1.65
N TRP A 38 -12.99 -19.90 0.44
CA TRP A 38 -12.26 -20.29 -0.76
C TRP A 38 -11.27 -19.18 -1.09
N ASN A 39 -9.96 -19.48 -1.03
CA ASN A 39 -8.91 -18.52 -1.32
C ASN A 39 -8.65 -18.40 -2.84
N ASP A 40 -7.70 -17.55 -3.22
CA ASP A 40 -7.35 -17.29 -4.62
C ASP A 40 -6.72 -18.49 -5.33
N GLU A 41 -6.23 -19.47 -4.56
CA GLU A 41 -5.70 -20.73 -5.10
C GLU A 41 -6.78 -21.79 -5.28
N GLY A 42 -8.04 -21.46 -5.00
CA GLY A 42 -9.16 -22.40 -5.08
C GLY A 42 -9.19 -23.43 -3.95
N ARG A 43 -8.61 -23.11 -2.81
CA ARG A 43 -8.58 -23.97 -1.62
C ARG A 43 -9.48 -23.40 -0.53
N LEU A 44 -10.20 -24.28 0.13
CA LEU A 44 -11.03 -23.94 1.28
C LEU A 44 -10.17 -23.97 2.55
N LYS A 45 -9.84 -22.78 3.07
CA LYS A 45 -8.91 -22.66 4.20
C LYS A 45 -9.43 -21.71 5.28
N TRP A 46 -8.96 -21.94 6.50
CA TRP A 46 -9.20 -21.09 7.66
C TRP A 46 -8.21 -19.93 7.71
N TYR A 47 -8.73 -18.75 8.02
CA TYR A 47 -7.95 -17.53 8.25
C TYR A 47 -8.51 -16.82 9.48
N SER A 48 -7.66 -16.08 10.19
CA SER A 48 -8.13 -15.18 11.23
C SER A 48 -9.08 -14.13 10.61
N ASP A 49 -10.17 -13.85 11.29
CA ASP A 49 -11.12 -12.83 10.86
C ASP A 49 -10.51 -11.43 10.90
N PHE A 50 -9.38 -11.25 11.60
CA PHE A 50 -8.57 -10.03 11.60
C PHE A 50 -8.23 -9.54 10.18
N TYR A 51 -8.02 -10.45 9.22
CA TYR A 51 -7.64 -10.08 7.85
C TYR A 51 -8.80 -9.57 7.00
N PHE A 52 -10.02 -9.54 7.55
CA PHE A 52 -11.21 -9.23 6.78
C PHE A 52 -12.07 -8.16 7.45
N SER A 53 -12.94 -7.54 6.64
CA SER A 53 -13.92 -6.55 7.07
C SER A 53 -15.23 -6.76 6.33
N LEU A 54 -16.35 -6.38 6.96
CA LEU A 54 -17.67 -6.39 6.30
C LEU A 54 -17.80 -5.27 5.27
N ASN A 55 -17.00 -4.20 5.41
CA ASN A 55 -16.99 -3.08 4.48
C ASN A 55 -15.66 -3.05 3.74
N ASN A 56 -15.73 -2.72 2.46
CA ASN A 56 -14.51 -2.57 1.66
C ASN A 56 -13.76 -1.28 2.05
N GLU A 57 -12.43 -1.35 1.99
CA GLU A 57 -11.59 -0.18 2.21
C GLU A 57 -11.52 0.68 0.95
N PRO A 58 -11.29 2.00 1.12
CA PRO A 58 -11.06 2.88 -0.02
C PRO A 58 -9.88 2.39 -0.87
N GLU A 59 -10.00 2.55 -2.17
CA GLU A 59 -8.94 2.21 -3.12
C GLU A 59 -8.29 3.47 -3.69
N ILE A 60 -7.08 3.34 -4.20
CA ILE A 60 -6.37 4.42 -4.86
C ILE A 60 -7.10 4.76 -6.16
N THR A 61 -7.49 6.03 -6.32
CA THR A 61 -8.12 6.55 -7.54
C THR A 61 -7.16 7.35 -8.40
N SER A 62 -6.14 7.98 -7.81
CA SER A 62 -5.11 8.68 -8.56
C SER A 62 -3.78 8.73 -7.81
N ILE A 63 -2.70 8.70 -8.57
CA ILE A 63 -1.33 8.93 -8.11
C ILE A 63 -0.79 10.06 -8.98
N HIS A 64 -0.56 11.23 -8.37
CA HIS A 64 -0.10 12.43 -9.05
C HIS A 64 1.35 12.74 -8.67
N ILE A 65 2.20 12.88 -9.65
CA ILE A 65 3.58 13.30 -9.47
C ILE A 65 3.59 14.82 -9.52
N ASP A 66 3.85 15.47 -8.38
CA ASP A 66 3.65 16.91 -8.23
C ASP A 66 4.78 17.74 -8.84
N ASP A 67 5.96 17.15 -9.01
CA ASP A 67 7.14 17.83 -9.54
C ASP A 67 7.57 17.21 -10.87
N GLU A 68 8.26 18.00 -11.68
CA GLU A 68 8.93 17.48 -12.88
C GLU A 68 10.16 16.68 -12.47
N ILE A 69 10.32 15.48 -13.03
CA ILE A 69 11.48 14.64 -12.79
C ILE A 69 12.61 15.08 -13.72
N GLU A 70 13.59 15.77 -13.18
CA GLU A 70 14.75 16.27 -13.95
C GLU A 70 15.82 15.21 -14.13
N ASN A 71 16.03 14.37 -13.10
CA ASN A 71 17.02 13.30 -13.13
C ASN A 71 16.48 12.06 -12.44
N ILE A 72 16.24 11.01 -13.23
CA ILE A 72 15.67 9.76 -12.74
C ILE A 72 16.56 9.02 -11.73
N GLU A 73 17.85 9.31 -11.70
CA GLU A 73 18.81 8.67 -10.80
C GLU A 73 19.10 9.48 -9.55
N SER A 74 18.80 10.79 -9.55
CA SER A 74 19.17 11.68 -8.46
C SER A 74 18.20 12.85 -8.36
N ASP A 75 17.14 12.67 -7.60
CA ASP A 75 16.14 13.71 -7.34
C ASP A 75 15.31 13.34 -6.09
N ALA A 76 14.47 14.28 -5.67
CA ALA A 76 13.45 14.06 -4.65
C ALA A 76 12.14 14.64 -5.18
N ILE A 77 11.12 13.79 -5.31
CA ILE A 77 9.86 14.11 -5.99
C ILE A 77 8.70 13.91 -5.03
N GLU A 78 7.87 14.94 -4.87
CA GLU A 78 6.63 14.84 -4.12
C GLU A 78 5.55 14.17 -4.96
N VAL A 79 4.82 13.26 -4.31
CA VAL A 79 3.76 12.47 -4.93
C VAL A 79 2.52 12.55 -4.06
N SER A 80 1.39 12.86 -4.67
CA SER A 80 0.08 12.92 -4.02
C SER A 80 -0.76 11.73 -4.43
N ILE A 81 -1.40 11.10 -3.46
CA ILE A 81 -2.23 9.91 -3.67
C ILE A 81 -3.63 10.20 -3.15
N GLU A 82 -4.64 10.02 -4.01
CA GLU A 82 -6.04 10.17 -3.67
C GLU A 82 -6.73 8.82 -3.64
N PHE A 83 -7.56 8.62 -2.62
CA PHE A 83 -8.39 7.43 -2.46
C PHE A 83 -9.85 7.70 -2.83
N SER A 84 -10.62 6.64 -3.02
CA SER A 84 -12.03 6.71 -3.44
C SER A 84 -12.93 7.43 -2.43
N ASP A 85 -12.55 7.53 -1.18
CA ASP A 85 -13.26 8.28 -0.13
C ASP A 85 -12.84 9.77 -0.08
N LYS A 86 -12.07 10.24 -1.07
CA LYS A 86 -11.53 11.61 -1.18
C LYS A 86 -10.42 11.94 -0.20
N THR A 87 -9.95 11.00 0.60
CA THR A 87 -8.75 11.23 1.41
C THR A 87 -7.52 11.35 0.51
N LYS A 88 -6.61 12.24 0.90
CA LYS A 88 -5.37 12.50 0.16
C LYS A 88 -4.16 12.33 1.06
N TYR A 89 -3.14 11.73 0.51
CA TYR A 89 -1.87 11.49 1.18
C TYR A 89 -0.72 11.93 0.29
N GLY A 90 0.38 12.30 0.92
CA GLY A 90 1.60 12.65 0.20
C GLY A 90 2.82 11.96 0.76
N MET A 91 3.78 11.72 -0.10
CA MET A 91 5.10 11.24 0.28
C MET A 91 6.13 11.70 -0.74
N THR A 92 7.39 11.69 -0.34
CA THR A 92 8.50 12.02 -1.21
C THR A 92 9.20 10.74 -1.65
N PHE A 93 9.37 10.59 -2.95
CA PHE A 93 10.20 9.54 -3.52
C PHE A 93 11.58 10.10 -3.82
N THR A 94 12.61 9.36 -3.47
CA THR A 94 13.99 9.75 -3.71
C THR A 94 14.85 8.53 -4.07
N THR A 95 16.11 8.78 -4.38
CA THR A 95 17.05 7.73 -4.77
C THR A 95 18.26 7.71 -3.84
N PRO A 96 18.99 6.57 -3.77
CA PRO A 96 20.23 6.50 -3.01
C PRO A 96 21.25 7.55 -3.43
N GLN A 97 21.35 7.82 -4.72
CA GLN A 97 22.31 8.81 -5.24
C GLN A 97 22.02 10.24 -4.76
N TYR A 98 20.73 10.62 -4.67
CA TYR A 98 20.33 11.90 -4.12
C TYR A 98 20.67 12.00 -2.63
N LEU A 99 20.44 10.93 -1.88
CA LEU A 99 20.79 10.89 -0.45
C LEU A 99 22.30 10.99 -0.23
N ASP A 100 23.10 10.36 -1.06
CA ASP A 100 24.56 10.48 -1.02
C ASP A 100 25.01 11.93 -1.20
N LYS A 101 24.36 12.69 -2.09
CA LYS A 101 24.65 14.11 -2.28
C LYS A 101 24.32 14.94 -1.05
N ILE A 102 23.24 14.62 -0.35
CA ILE A 102 22.90 15.25 0.92
C ILE A 102 23.98 14.95 1.96
N LEU A 103 24.39 13.69 2.08
CA LEU A 103 25.39 13.25 3.05
C LEU A 103 26.80 13.77 2.77
N ASP A 104 27.08 14.25 1.57
CA ASP A 104 28.33 14.97 1.25
C ASP A 104 28.41 16.33 1.96
N LYS A 105 27.26 16.91 2.30
CA LYS A 105 27.16 18.22 2.96
C LYS A 105 26.75 18.11 4.42
N GLU A 106 25.89 17.16 4.73
CA GLU A 106 25.33 16.92 6.05
C GLU A 106 25.87 15.63 6.64
N SER A 107 25.99 15.57 7.97
CA SER A 107 26.50 14.36 8.64
C SER A 107 25.47 13.24 8.75
N TYR A 108 24.21 13.54 8.49
CA TYR A 108 23.13 12.57 8.56
C TYR A 108 21.94 12.99 7.67
N PHE A 109 21.06 12.05 7.42
CA PHE A 109 19.75 12.29 6.81
C PHE A 109 18.68 11.66 7.71
N SER A 110 17.67 12.43 8.05
CA SER A 110 16.50 11.94 8.76
C SER A 110 15.26 12.65 8.24
N SER A 111 14.29 11.89 7.79
CA SER A 111 13.02 12.43 7.35
C SER A 111 11.93 11.38 7.46
N LYS A 112 10.71 11.87 7.69
CA LYS A 112 9.49 11.06 7.60
C LYS A 112 8.90 11.17 6.21
N HIS A 113 8.08 10.21 5.83
CA HIS A 113 7.33 10.23 4.57
C HIS A 113 8.20 10.21 3.31
N PHE A 114 9.36 9.58 3.43
CA PHE A 114 10.28 9.35 2.31
C PHE A 114 10.27 7.88 1.91
N MET A 115 10.25 7.65 0.61
CA MET A 115 10.41 6.32 0.02
C MET A 115 11.64 6.34 -0.89
N ILE A 116 12.56 5.41 -0.66
CA ILE A 116 13.78 5.29 -1.45
C ILE A 116 13.55 4.24 -2.53
N ILE A 117 13.69 4.65 -3.78
CA ILE A 117 13.61 3.75 -4.94
C ILE A 117 14.85 3.93 -5.82
N LYS A 118 15.11 2.93 -6.66
CA LYS A 118 16.32 2.94 -7.48
C LYS A 118 16.29 4.02 -8.57
N TYR A 119 15.17 4.16 -9.25
CA TYR A 119 14.97 5.14 -10.33
C TYR A 119 13.63 5.85 -10.18
N LEU A 120 13.62 7.16 -10.40
CA LEU A 120 12.43 8.01 -10.34
C LEU A 120 11.73 8.07 -11.70
N THR A 121 11.22 6.96 -12.17
CA THR A 121 10.32 6.93 -13.33
C THR A 121 8.88 6.96 -12.85
N GLU A 122 7.97 7.49 -13.66
CA GLU A 122 6.54 7.47 -13.36
C GLU A 122 6.05 6.05 -13.08
N GLU A 123 6.48 5.10 -13.89
CA GLU A 123 6.15 3.68 -13.72
C GLU A 123 6.63 3.14 -12.38
N SER A 124 7.90 3.38 -12.01
CA SER A 124 8.48 2.93 -10.74
C SER A 124 7.77 3.53 -9.53
N ILE A 125 7.43 4.82 -9.58
CA ILE A 125 6.71 5.52 -8.51
C ILE A 125 5.32 4.90 -8.32
N LYS A 126 4.55 4.79 -9.39
CA LYS A 126 3.19 4.24 -9.33
C LYS A 126 3.18 2.77 -8.92
N SER A 127 4.06 1.97 -9.47
CA SER A 127 4.22 0.56 -9.15
C SER A 127 4.56 0.37 -7.67
N THR A 128 5.48 1.16 -7.14
CA THR A 128 5.86 1.11 -5.72
C THR A 128 4.71 1.51 -4.81
N ALA A 129 3.99 2.59 -5.13
CA ALA A 129 2.85 3.03 -4.35
C ALA A 129 1.75 1.96 -4.30
N LEU A 130 1.43 1.33 -5.43
CA LEU A 130 0.43 0.26 -5.50
C LEU A 130 0.86 -0.97 -4.69
N LYS A 131 2.13 -1.33 -4.74
CA LYS A 131 2.67 -2.44 -3.98
C LYS A 131 2.66 -2.18 -2.47
N LEU A 132 3.02 -0.98 -2.05
CA LEU A 132 2.94 -0.56 -0.64
C LEU A 132 1.50 -0.59 -0.13
N ASP A 133 0.55 -0.15 -0.94
CA ASP A 133 -0.87 -0.20 -0.60
C ASP A 133 -1.35 -1.64 -0.44
N GLU A 134 -0.97 -2.52 -1.35
CA GLU A 134 -1.31 -3.95 -1.28
C GLU A 134 -0.76 -4.60 0.00
N GLN A 135 0.40 -4.16 0.48
CA GLN A 135 1.05 -4.66 1.69
C GLN A 135 0.64 -3.92 2.96
N ASN A 136 -0.29 -2.96 2.89
CA ASN A 136 -0.70 -2.09 4.00
C ASN A 136 0.44 -1.24 4.59
N GLU A 137 1.41 -0.90 3.76
CA GLU A 137 2.57 -0.09 4.15
C GLU A 137 2.52 1.33 3.60
N LEU A 138 1.54 1.66 2.75
CA LEU A 138 1.49 2.97 2.10
C LEU A 138 1.12 4.10 3.06
N ILE A 139 -0.02 4.00 3.72
CA ILE A 139 -0.57 5.08 4.55
C ILE A 139 0.35 5.43 5.72
N GLU A 140 0.96 4.44 6.36
CA GLU A 140 1.89 4.65 7.47
C GLU A 140 3.15 5.41 7.06
N ASN A 141 3.52 5.36 5.77
CA ASN A 141 4.67 6.07 5.21
C ASN A 141 4.30 7.41 4.57
N CYS A 142 3.02 7.76 4.58
CA CYS A 142 2.52 8.99 3.99
C CYS A 142 2.14 10.03 5.04
N LYS A 143 2.16 11.30 4.61
CA LYS A 143 1.54 12.39 5.34
C LYS A 143 0.12 12.55 4.83
N LYS A 144 -0.85 12.57 5.73
CA LYS A 144 -2.24 12.83 5.37
C LYS A 144 -2.44 14.32 5.14
N TYR A 145 -3.05 14.68 4.02
CA TYR A 145 -3.49 16.05 3.74
C TYR A 145 -4.87 16.30 4.36
N GLU A 146 -5.02 17.47 4.91
CA GLU A 146 -6.31 17.91 5.47
C GLU A 146 -7.21 18.56 4.41
#